data_a86d51729f27540d2f7b9d8f901007ab
#
_entry.id   a86d51729f27540d2f7b9d8f901007ab
#
_cell.length_a   1.000
_cell.length_b   1.000
_cell.length_c   1.000
_cell.angle_alpha   90.00
_cell.angle_beta   90.00
_cell.angle_gamma   90.00
#
_symmetry.space_group_name_H-M   'P 1'
#
loop_
_entity.id
_entity.type
_entity.pdbx_description
1 polymer ?
#
loop_
_entity_poly.entity_id
_entity_poly.type
_entity_poly.pdbx_seq_one_letter_code
_entity_poly.pdbx_strand_id
1 'polypeptide(L)'
;MRRSLPWVQVVLGRFARRVESRVGMDLYEYQGKQLFARFGIPVSDGRLVTTPEEARAAAEEIGGQVVVKAQVMTGGRGKAGGIQLAENPAEAEEKARGVFGLDINGHVVKKIWVERASDIAKEYYLSITFDRGEKKPLFMFTTQGGVEIEQVAEENPEALMRLHVDPMEGFQPWQARRLIYGAGVADPSEQKQLLAIMEKLYATFVGTDAMLTEINPLIVTPDGEVKALDSKFTVDDNALYRHPDVAEMRDVEAADPLETFAREKGVTYVKLDGDVGILGNGAGLSMSTVDVVAHVGGRPANFCDLGGGGDAEGVVDALEVVTRDPQVKSIFFNIFGGITRCDEVAKGILQALERMEISQPIVVRLDGTNAEEGRRILQEAASPSLHAEATMLDGARRAVELAA
;
A
#
# COMPACT_ATOMS: atom_id res chain seq x y z
N MET A 1 24.99 26.89 -2.44
CA MET A 1 24.92 25.93 -1.32
C MET A 1 23.53 26.01 -0.69
N ARG A 2 22.58 25.18 -1.12
CA ARG A 2 21.26 25.04 -0.48
C ARG A 2 21.38 23.88 0.50
N ARG A 3 21.43 24.17 1.80
CA ARG A 3 21.30 23.16 2.85
C ARG A 3 19.82 22.77 2.90
N SER A 4 19.48 21.61 2.34
CA SER A 4 18.18 20.97 2.57
C SER A 4 18.06 20.64 4.07
N LEU A 5 17.00 21.07 4.70
CA LEU A 5 16.75 20.80 6.13
C LEU A 5 16.49 19.30 6.28
N PRO A 6 17.24 18.56 7.11
CA PRO A 6 17.19 17.09 7.16
C PRO A 6 15.81 16.51 7.52
N TRP A 7 15.01 17.26 8.29
CA TRP A 7 13.68 16.81 8.72
C TRP A 7 12.62 16.90 7.62
N VAL A 8 12.77 17.80 6.63
CA VAL A 8 11.88 17.87 5.45
C VAL A 8 12.00 16.61 4.61
N GLN A 9 13.21 16.08 4.43
CA GLN A 9 13.43 14.81 3.73
C GLN A 9 12.85 13.60 4.49
N VAL A 10 12.85 13.62 5.82
CA VAL A 10 12.29 12.54 6.66
C VAL A 10 10.76 12.54 6.62
N VAL A 11 10.12 13.71 6.68
CA VAL A 11 8.64 13.82 6.63
C VAL A 11 8.13 13.52 5.22
N LEU A 12 8.72 14.13 4.19
CA LEU A 12 8.37 13.86 2.79
C LEU A 12 8.64 12.40 2.40
N GLY A 13 9.75 11.82 2.86
CA GLY A 13 10.07 10.42 2.59
C GLY A 13 9.16 9.41 3.30
N ARG A 14 8.59 9.75 4.48
CA ARG A 14 7.59 8.93 5.16
C ARG A 14 6.21 9.07 4.52
N PHE A 15 5.83 10.28 4.15
CA PHE A 15 4.57 10.57 3.49
C PHE A 15 4.53 9.96 2.08
N ALA A 16 5.56 10.21 1.26
CA ALA A 16 5.68 9.63 -0.07
C ALA A 16 5.63 8.09 -0.02
N ARG A 17 6.37 7.45 0.91
CA ARG A 17 6.32 6.00 1.10
C ARG A 17 4.94 5.49 1.51
N ARG A 18 4.20 6.23 2.33
CA ARG A 18 2.85 5.83 2.77
C ARG A 18 1.78 6.03 1.68
N VAL A 19 1.89 7.05 0.86
CA VAL A 19 1.05 7.26 -0.33
C VAL A 19 1.46 6.30 -1.45
N GLU A 20 2.75 6.08 -1.64
CA GLU A 20 3.28 5.13 -2.63
C GLU A 20 2.86 3.67 -2.35
N SER A 21 2.78 3.27 -1.07
CA SER A 21 2.29 1.94 -0.69
C SER A 21 0.78 1.73 -0.88
N ARG A 22 0.02 2.82 -1.18
CA ARG A 22 -1.45 2.77 -1.31
C ARG A 22 -1.98 3.00 -2.74
N VAL A 23 -1.10 3.17 -3.72
CA VAL A 23 -1.48 3.27 -5.15
C VAL A 23 -1.75 1.89 -5.78
N GLY A 24 -1.58 0.81 -5.02
CA GLY A 24 -1.78 -0.55 -5.48
C GLY A 24 -2.56 -1.40 -4.48
N MET A 25 -3.14 -2.48 -4.99
CA MET A 25 -3.78 -3.51 -4.19
C MET A 25 -2.74 -4.51 -3.71
N ASP A 26 -2.48 -4.52 -2.40
CA ASP A 26 -1.66 -5.55 -1.79
C ASP A 26 -2.43 -6.87 -1.71
N LEU A 27 -1.74 -7.99 -1.96
CA LEU A 27 -2.26 -9.32 -1.84
C LEU A 27 -1.74 -10.00 -0.57
N TYR A 28 -2.55 -10.91 -0.01
CA TYR A 28 -2.05 -11.85 0.98
C TYR A 28 -0.96 -12.75 0.40
N GLU A 29 -0.07 -13.27 1.23
CA GLU A 29 0.98 -14.21 0.82
C GLU A 29 0.42 -15.37 -0.02
N TYR A 30 -0.68 -16.01 0.44
CA TYR A 30 -1.27 -17.14 -0.28
C TYR A 30 -1.80 -16.76 -1.67
N GLN A 31 -2.35 -15.55 -1.84
CA GLN A 31 -2.84 -15.05 -3.12
C GLN A 31 -1.68 -14.79 -4.08
N GLY A 32 -0.61 -14.15 -3.62
CA GLY A 32 0.61 -13.97 -4.39
C GLY A 32 1.23 -15.30 -4.82
N LYS A 33 1.28 -16.31 -3.93
CA LYS A 33 1.71 -17.68 -4.27
C LYS A 33 0.81 -18.35 -5.31
N GLN A 34 -0.51 -18.13 -5.24
CA GLN A 34 -1.42 -18.64 -6.27
C GLN A 34 -1.13 -18.02 -7.65
N LEU A 35 -0.81 -16.71 -7.70
CA LEU A 35 -0.36 -16.07 -8.94
C LEU A 35 0.98 -16.63 -9.40
N PHE A 36 1.96 -16.82 -8.52
CA PHE A 36 3.23 -17.47 -8.85
C PHE A 36 3.02 -18.86 -9.45
N ALA A 37 2.19 -19.68 -8.82
CA ALA A 37 1.87 -21.02 -9.33
C ALA A 37 1.20 -20.98 -10.70
N ARG A 38 0.28 -20.03 -10.94
CA ARG A 38 -0.39 -19.81 -12.23
C ARG A 38 0.60 -19.56 -13.37
N PHE A 39 1.67 -18.81 -13.08
CA PHE A 39 2.76 -18.56 -14.04
C PHE A 39 3.86 -19.63 -13.99
N GLY A 40 3.68 -20.69 -13.23
CA GLY A 40 4.58 -21.85 -13.17
C GLY A 40 5.83 -21.65 -12.33
N ILE A 41 5.87 -20.66 -11.41
CA ILE A 41 6.91 -20.55 -10.37
C ILE A 41 6.62 -21.62 -9.32
N PRO A 42 7.60 -22.45 -8.92
CA PRO A 42 7.40 -23.46 -7.88
C PRO A 42 7.07 -22.83 -6.53
N VAL A 43 6.02 -23.33 -5.89
CA VAL A 43 5.57 -22.96 -4.54
C VAL A 43 5.22 -24.22 -3.75
N SER A 44 5.16 -24.13 -2.42
CA SER A 44 4.68 -25.25 -1.60
C SER A 44 3.15 -25.35 -1.67
N ASP A 45 2.64 -26.60 -1.62
CA ASP A 45 1.21 -26.86 -1.48
C ASP A 45 0.70 -26.34 -0.14
N GLY A 46 -0.47 -25.73 -0.15
CA GLY A 46 -1.07 -25.18 1.05
C GLY A 46 -2.59 -25.01 0.95
N ARG A 47 -3.20 -24.70 2.10
CA ARG A 47 -4.63 -24.46 2.23
C ARG A 47 -4.89 -23.22 3.09
N LEU A 48 -5.83 -22.39 2.61
CA LEU A 48 -6.36 -21.28 3.40
C LEU A 48 -7.39 -21.82 4.38
N VAL A 49 -7.26 -21.41 5.65
CA VAL A 49 -8.15 -21.80 6.73
C VAL A 49 -8.59 -20.61 7.58
N THR A 50 -9.77 -20.70 8.15
CA THR A 50 -10.41 -19.66 8.97
C THR A 50 -10.73 -20.12 10.39
N THR A 51 -10.54 -21.41 10.66
CA THR A 51 -10.72 -22.00 12.00
C THR A 51 -9.56 -22.94 12.36
N PRO A 52 -9.28 -23.18 13.65
CA PRO A 52 -8.27 -24.14 14.08
C PRO A 52 -8.56 -25.57 13.61
N GLU A 53 -9.81 -25.97 13.56
CA GLU A 53 -10.26 -27.29 13.11
C GLU A 53 -9.97 -27.50 11.62
N GLU A 54 -10.16 -26.45 10.80
CA GLU A 54 -9.77 -26.48 9.39
C GLU A 54 -8.24 -26.59 9.23
N ALA A 55 -7.45 -25.98 10.12
CA ALA A 55 -6.00 -26.13 10.09
C ALA A 55 -5.54 -27.57 10.33
N ARG A 56 -6.20 -28.29 11.23
CA ARG A 56 -6.00 -29.73 11.43
C ARG A 56 -6.32 -30.51 10.17
N ALA A 57 -7.51 -30.29 9.59
CA ALA A 57 -7.93 -30.99 8.37
C ALA A 57 -6.96 -30.72 7.19
N ALA A 58 -6.51 -29.48 7.05
CA ALA A 58 -5.51 -29.11 6.05
C ALA A 58 -4.18 -29.84 6.27
N ALA A 59 -3.71 -29.94 7.50
CA ALA A 59 -2.50 -30.66 7.84
C ALA A 59 -2.63 -32.18 7.60
N GLU A 60 -3.81 -32.77 7.85
CA GLU A 60 -4.12 -34.17 7.52
C GLU A 60 -4.06 -34.41 6.00
N GLU A 61 -4.62 -33.50 5.19
CA GLU A 61 -4.61 -33.57 3.73
C GLU A 61 -3.20 -33.42 3.14
N ILE A 62 -2.44 -32.43 3.62
CA ILE A 62 -1.08 -32.15 3.15
C ILE A 62 -0.11 -33.27 3.53
N GLY A 63 -0.28 -33.82 4.73
CA GLY A 63 0.57 -34.88 5.31
C GLY A 63 1.97 -34.42 5.65
N GLY A 64 2.57 -35.05 6.68
CA GLY A 64 3.89 -34.69 7.20
C GLY A 64 3.89 -33.36 7.97
N GLN A 65 5.05 -32.77 8.09
CA GLN A 65 5.26 -31.51 8.79
C GLN A 65 4.68 -30.33 7.99
N VAL A 66 3.99 -29.41 8.66
CA VAL A 66 3.38 -28.22 8.06
C VAL A 66 3.79 -26.94 8.77
N VAL A 67 3.68 -25.81 8.09
CA VAL A 67 3.85 -24.47 8.66
C VAL A 67 2.50 -23.76 8.68
N VAL A 68 2.14 -23.25 9.85
CA VAL A 68 0.95 -22.43 10.10
C VAL A 68 1.36 -20.96 9.99
N LYS A 69 0.84 -20.23 8.98
CA LYS A 69 1.26 -18.85 8.66
C LYS A 69 0.09 -17.89 8.74
N ALA A 70 0.18 -16.91 9.63
CA ALA A 70 -0.74 -15.78 9.69
C ALA A 70 -0.84 -15.07 8.33
N GLN A 71 -2.05 -14.74 7.90
CA GLN A 71 -2.29 -13.94 6.70
C GLN A 71 -2.74 -12.54 7.09
N VAL A 72 -1.84 -11.58 6.94
CA VAL A 72 -2.05 -10.15 7.22
C VAL A 72 -1.34 -9.31 6.16
N MET A 73 -1.85 -8.09 5.90
CA MET A 73 -1.32 -7.16 4.91
C MET A 73 -0.09 -6.37 5.41
N THR A 74 0.72 -6.98 6.26
CA THR A 74 1.93 -6.35 6.84
C THR A 74 3.06 -7.35 6.97
N GLY A 75 4.29 -6.86 6.99
CA GLY A 75 5.49 -7.65 7.26
C GLY A 75 5.67 -7.96 8.76
N GLY A 76 6.74 -8.73 9.07
CA GLY A 76 7.13 -9.01 10.46
C GLY A 76 6.35 -10.16 11.12
N ARG A 77 5.59 -10.94 10.37
CA ARG A 77 4.79 -12.07 10.85
C ARG A 77 5.60 -13.07 11.69
N GLY A 78 6.82 -13.42 11.23
CA GLY A 78 7.71 -14.34 11.96
C GLY A 78 8.11 -13.80 13.33
N LYS A 79 8.51 -12.52 13.40
CA LYS A 79 8.92 -11.87 14.68
C LYS A 79 7.75 -11.75 15.66
N ALA A 80 6.51 -11.64 15.16
CA ALA A 80 5.30 -11.56 15.98
C ALA A 80 4.73 -12.94 16.38
N GLY A 81 5.39 -14.06 16.05
CA GLY A 81 4.89 -15.41 16.35
C GLY A 81 3.79 -15.90 15.41
N GLY A 82 3.53 -15.20 14.31
CA GLY A 82 2.52 -15.56 13.32
C GLY A 82 2.93 -16.67 12.34
N ILE A 83 4.14 -17.23 12.49
CA ILE A 83 4.64 -18.37 11.69
C ILE A 83 5.06 -19.46 12.66
N GLN A 84 4.41 -20.62 12.61
CA GLN A 84 4.60 -21.73 13.54
C GLN A 84 4.74 -23.05 12.78
N LEU A 85 5.74 -23.84 13.15
CA LEU A 85 5.96 -25.19 12.64
C LEU A 85 5.09 -26.18 13.44
N ALA A 86 4.48 -27.15 12.78
CA ALA A 86 3.69 -28.22 13.39
C ALA A 86 4.10 -29.58 12.81
N GLU A 87 4.42 -30.53 13.70
CA GLU A 87 4.89 -31.86 13.33
C GLU A 87 3.75 -32.80 12.90
N ASN A 88 2.53 -32.49 13.33
CA ASN A 88 1.34 -33.31 13.11
C ASN A 88 0.06 -32.46 13.11
N PRO A 89 -1.08 -33.02 12.65
CA PRO A 89 -2.34 -32.27 12.55
C PRO A 89 -2.87 -31.72 13.88
N ALA A 90 -2.64 -32.40 15.01
CA ALA A 90 -3.09 -31.91 16.31
C ALA A 90 -2.30 -30.66 16.74
N GLU A 91 -0.99 -30.65 16.49
CA GLU A 91 -0.18 -29.46 16.72
C GLU A 91 -0.54 -28.33 15.77
N ALA A 92 -0.91 -28.61 14.52
CA ALA A 92 -1.36 -27.60 13.57
C ALA A 92 -2.61 -26.88 14.07
N GLU A 93 -3.57 -27.62 14.66
CA GLU A 93 -4.75 -27.05 15.31
C GLU A 93 -4.37 -26.17 16.51
N GLU A 94 -3.49 -26.68 17.39
CA GLU A 94 -3.03 -25.95 18.58
C GLU A 94 -2.31 -24.64 18.20
N LYS A 95 -1.39 -24.72 17.23
CA LYS A 95 -0.64 -23.54 16.71
C LYS A 95 -1.59 -22.55 16.07
N ALA A 96 -2.54 -23.02 15.24
CA ALA A 96 -3.54 -22.15 14.61
C ALA A 96 -4.39 -21.43 15.66
N ARG A 97 -4.80 -22.09 16.74
CA ARG A 97 -5.53 -21.47 17.86
C ARG A 97 -4.73 -20.35 18.52
N GLY A 98 -3.40 -20.50 18.63
CA GLY A 98 -2.51 -19.46 19.16
C GLY A 98 -2.24 -18.32 18.19
N VAL A 99 -2.37 -18.56 16.88
CA VAL A 99 -2.10 -17.55 15.83
C VAL A 99 -3.35 -16.74 15.48
N PHE A 100 -4.56 -17.34 15.50
CA PHE A 100 -5.79 -16.59 15.32
C PHE A 100 -5.96 -15.52 16.42
N GLY A 101 -6.32 -14.32 16.02
CA GLY A 101 -6.51 -13.19 16.92
C GLY A 101 -5.24 -12.48 17.34
N LEU A 102 -4.04 -12.92 16.93
CA LEU A 102 -2.82 -12.13 17.13
C LEU A 102 -2.95 -10.78 16.44
N ASP A 103 -2.50 -9.72 17.12
CA ASP A 103 -2.30 -8.41 16.51
C ASP A 103 -0.86 -8.34 15.97
N ILE A 104 -0.73 -8.17 14.67
CA ILE A 104 0.56 -8.00 13.98
C ILE A 104 0.57 -6.61 13.36
N ASN A 105 1.25 -5.66 14.01
CA ASN A 105 1.35 -4.26 13.56
C ASN A 105 -0.02 -3.59 13.29
N GLY A 106 -1.02 -3.84 14.15
CA GLY A 106 -2.38 -3.30 14.02
C GLY A 106 -3.31 -4.13 13.13
N HIS A 107 -2.86 -5.28 12.64
CA HIS A 107 -3.67 -6.20 11.83
C HIS A 107 -3.98 -7.47 12.63
N VAL A 108 -5.25 -7.67 12.97
CA VAL A 108 -5.71 -8.88 13.66
C VAL A 108 -5.78 -10.06 12.70
N VAL A 109 -5.14 -11.17 13.04
CA VAL A 109 -5.11 -12.39 12.22
C VAL A 109 -6.48 -13.05 12.21
N LYS A 110 -7.13 -13.07 11.05
CA LYS A 110 -8.42 -13.72 10.78
C LYS A 110 -8.30 -14.93 9.84
N LYS A 111 -7.19 -15.06 9.14
CA LYS A 111 -6.91 -16.06 8.11
C LYS A 111 -5.53 -16.66 8.34
N ILE A 112 -5.42 -17.95 8.13
CA ILE A 112 -4.15 -18.69 8.22
C ILE A 112 -3.93 -19.48 6.93
N TRP A 113 -2.69 -19.50 6.45
CA TRP A 113 -2.23 -20.39 5.41
C TRP A 113 -1.50 -21.57 6.06
N VAL A 114 -1.97 -22.79 5.86
CA VAL A 114 -1.29 -24.02 6.26
C VAL A 114 -0.63 -24.60 5.04
N GLU A 115 0.70 -24.76 5.07
CA GLU A 115 1.45 -25.28 3.92
C GLU A 115 2.45 -26.36 4.35
N ARG A 116 2.84 -27.19 3.40
CA ARG A 116 3.89 -28.19 3.60
C ARG A 116 5.19 -27.49 4.01
N ALA A 117 5.78 -27.93 5.11
CA ALA A 117 7.11 -27.47 5.54
C ALA A 117 8.17 -27.79 4.48
N SER A 118 9.18 -26.96 4.41
CA SER A 118 10.30 -27.13 3.49
C SER A 118 11.59 -27.07 4.25
N ASP A 119 12.48 -28.03 4.01
CA ASP A 119 13.85 -27.96 4.46
C ASP A 119 14.59 -26.91 3.63
N ILE A 120 15.39 -26.07 4.28
CA ILE A 120 16.06 -24.93 3.66
C ILE A 120 17.56 -25.15 3.70
N ALA A 121 18.18 -25.29 2.54
CA ALA A 121 19.65 -25.35 2.41
C ALA A 121 20.24 -23.96 2.14
N LYS A 122 19.53 -23.10 1.35
CA LYS A 122 19.94 -21.74 1.03
C LYS A 122 18.72 -20.84 0.90
N GLU A 123 18.91 -19.57 1.18
CA GLU A 123 17.89 -18.52 1.03
C GLU A 123 18.38 -17.42 0.11
N TYR A 124 17.60 -17.11 -0.90
CA TYR A 124 17.81 -16.04 -1.85
C TYR A 124 16.72 -14.99 -1.72
N TYR A 125 17.03 -13.78 -2.13
CA TYR A 125 16.05 -12.71 -2.34
C TYR A 125 15.89 -12.45 -3.83
N LEU A 126 14.66 -12.35 -4.30
CA LEU A 126 14.34 -12.00 -5.68
C LEU A 126 13.12 -11.09 -5.71
N SER A 127 13.23 -9.96 -6.38
CA SER A 127 12.08 -9.06 -6.57
C SER A 127 12.12 -8.33 -7.90
N ILE A 128 10.94 -7.85 -8.29
CA ILE A 128 10.75 -6.86 -9.35
C ILE A 128 9.88 -5.75 -8.80
N THR A 129 10.33 -4.51 -8.93
CA THR A 129 9.55 -3.31 -8.63
C THR A 129 9.63 -2.33 -9.80
N PHE A 130 8.75 -1.33 -9.82
CA PHE A 130 8.82 -0.28 -10.82
C PHE A 130 9.66 0.90 -10.31
N ASP A 131 10.81 1.14 -10.93
CA ASP A 131 11.64 2.32 -10.66
C ASP A 131 11.08 3.54 -11.40
N ARG A 132 10.46 4.44 -10.64
CA ARG A 132 9.83 5.66 -11.18
C ARG A 132 10.86 6.65 -11.70
N GLY A 133 12.06 6.67 -11.15
CA GLY A 133 13.16 7.53 -11.59
C GLY A 133 13.63 7.17 -12.99
N GLU A 134 13.91 5.90 -13.20
CA GLU A 134 14.34 5.33 -14.49
C GLU A 134 13.16 4.99 -15.41
N LYS A 135 11.91 4.98 -14.90
CA LYS A 135 10.67 4.59 -15.61
C LYS A 135 10.74 3.19 -16.20
N LYS A 136 11.34 2.26 -15.45
CA LYS A 136 11.59 0.89 -15.88
C LYS A 136 11.35 -0.10 -14.75
N PRO A 137 10.96 -1.35 -15.04
CA PRO A 137 11.03 -2.44 -14.07
C PRO A 137 12.47 -2.63 -13.60
N LEU A 138 12.66 -2.75 -12.30
CA LEU A 138 13.93 -3.02 -11.63
C LEU A 138 13.91 -4.41 -11.01
N PHE A 139 14.74 -5.30 -11.52
CA PHE A 139 15.07 -6.55 -10.87
C PHE A 139 16.08 -6.33 -9.76
N MET A 140 15.86 -6.99 -8.63
CA MET A 140 16.81 -7.10 -7.54
C MET A 140 17.00 -8.57 -7.16
N PHE A 141 18.24 -8.98 -6.98
CA PHE A 141 18.61 -10.35 -6.62
C PHE A 141 19.82 -10.37 -5.70
N THR A 142 19.76 -11.16 -4.63
CA THR A 142 20.92 -11.44 -3.77
C THR A 142 20.85 -12.86 -3.19
N THR A 143 22.03 -13.40 -2.84
CA THR A 143 22.15 -14.68 -2.12
C THR A 143 21.97 -14.53 -0.60
N GLN A 144 21.60 -13.34 -0.13
CA GLN A 144 21.29 -13.03 1.27
C GLN A 144 19.76 -12.85 1.40
N GLY A 145 19.03 -13.97 1.38
CA GLY A 145 17.59 -14.01 1.58
C GLY A 145 17.19 -14.20 3.05
N GLY A 146 15.88 -14.16 3.33
CA GLY A 146 15.33 -14.35 4.67
C GLY A 146 15.57 -13.19 5.64
N VAL A 147 16.12 -12.06 5.16
CA VAL A 147 16.41 -10.85 5.94
C VAL A 147 15.76 -9.62 5.30
N GLU A 148 15.71 -8.50 6.05
CA GLU A 148 15.23 -7.23 5.52
C GLU A 148 16.15 -6.71 4.41
N ILE A 149 15.64 -6.56 3.20
CA ILE A 149 16.46 -6.18 2.03
C ILE A 149 17.07 -4.79 2.16
N GLU A 150 16.39 -3.89 2.87
CA GLU A 150 16.86 -2.54 3.16
C GLU A 150 18.17 -2.59 3.96
N GLN A 151 18.27 -3.49 4.91
CA GLN A 151 19.49 -3.70 5.68
C GLN A 151 20.64 -4.19 4.77
N VAL A 152 20.37 -5.15 3.88
CA VAL A 152 21.38 -5.61 2.90
C VAL A 152 21.83 -4.48 1.99
N ALA A 153 20.87 -3.63 1.55
CA ALA A 153 21.16 -2.49 0.69
C ALA A 153 22.01 -1.40 1.36
N GLU A 154 21.91 -1.25 2.69
CA GLU A 154 22.70 -0.29 3.48
C GLU A 154 24.07 -0.86 3.87
N GLU A 155 24.12 -2.09 4.39
CA GLU A 155 25.34 -2.69 4.94
C GLU A 155 26.23 -3.30 3.86
N ASN A 156 25.65 -3.87 2.81
CA ASN A 156 26.37 -4.57 1.73
C ASN A 156 25.72 -4.32 0.35
N PRO A 157 25.70 -3.07 -0.14
CA PRO A 157 25.03 -2.70 -1.39
C PRO A 157 25.56 -3.46 -2.61
N GLU A 158 26.81 -3.96 -2.57
CA GLU A 158 27.42 -4.72 -3.67
C GLU A 158 26.89 -6.16 -3.75
N ALA A 159 26.36 -6.72 -2.67
CA ALA A 159 25.73 -8.03 -2.67
C ALA A 159 24.36 -8.03 -3.35
N LEU A 160 23.72 -6.85 -3.47
CA LEU A 160 22.42 -6.69 -4.11
C LEU A 160 22.59 -6.38 -5.61
N MET A 161 22.45 -7.39 -6.44
CA MET A 161 22.44 -7.24 -7.89
C MET A 161 21.18 -6.49 -8.32
N ARG A 162 21.35 -5.46 -9.16
CA ARG A 162 20.28 -4.63 -9.70
C ARG A 162 20.36 -4.56 -11.22
N LEU A 163 19.19 -4.65 -11.87
CA LEU A 163 19.11 -4.58 -13.33
C LEU A 163 17.78 -4.00 -13.77
N HIS A 164 17.82 -2.90 -14.51
CA HIS A 164 16.64 -2.34 -15.16
C HIS A 164 16.33 -3.08 -16.47
N VAL A 165 15.05 -3.35 -16.68
CA VAL A 165 14.55 -3.98 -17.90
C VAL A 165 13.92 -2.91 -18.78
N ASP A 166 14.34 -2.83 -20.04
CA ASP A 166 13.65 -1.98 -21.01
C ASP A 166 12.29 -2.61 -21.36
N PRO A 167 11.17 -1.92 -21.11
CA PRO A 167 9.84 -2.51 -21.33
C PRO A 167 9.55 -2.83 -22.83
N MET A 168 10.27 -2.19 -23.75
CA MET A 168 10.14 -2.47 -25.18
C MET A 168 10.88 -3.74 -25.62
N GLU A 169 11.98 -4.08 -24.93
CA GLU A 169 12.79 -5.27 -25.20
C GLU A 169 12.34 -6.47 -24.37
N GLY A 170 11.73 -6.21 -23.22
CA GLY A 170 11.36 -7.22 -22.23
C GLY A 170 12.58 -7.85 -21.54
N PHE A 171 12.32 -8.79 -20.64
CA PHE A 171 13.37 -9.49 -19.91
C PHE A 171 13.98 -10.63 -20.75
N GLN A 172 15.29 -10.62 -20.86
CA GLN A 172 16.04 -11.55 -21.70
C GLN A 172 16.88 -12.52 -20.86
N PRO A 173 17.12 -13.77 -21.32
CA PRO A 173 17.90 -14.77 -20.60
C PRO A 173 19.32 -14.32 -20.19
N TRP A 174 19.96 -13.44 -20.97
CA TRP A 174 21.29 -12.91 -20.62
C TRP A 174 21.23 -11.98 -19.39
N GLN A 175 20.13 -11.29 -19.19
CA GLN A 175 19.91 -10.43 -18.03
C GLN A 175 19.79 -11.27 -16.74
N ALA A 176 19.04 -12.38 -16.80
CA ALA A 176 18.99 -13.34 -15.70
C ALA A 176 20.39 -13.88 -15.36
N ARG A 177 21.15 -14.31 -16.38
CA ARG A 177 22.55 -14.79 -16.16
C ARG A 177 23.43 -13.72 -15.52
N ARG A 178 23.30 -12.46 -15.92
CA ARG A 178 24.06 -11.35 -15.32
C ARG A 178 23.76 -11.20 -13.84
N LEU A 179 22.49 -11.29 -13.42
CA LEU A 179 22.09 -11.23 -12.01
C LEU A 179 22.63 -12.43 -11.24
N ILE A 180 22.42 -13.65 -11.75
CA ILE A 180 22.78 -14.92 -11.11
C ILE A 180 24.31 -15.04 -10.93
N TYR A 181 25.08 -14.77 -11.99
CA TYR A 181 26.55 -14.86 -11.93
C TYR A 181 27.14 -13.71 -11.12
N GLY A 182 26.57 -12.51 -11.22
CA GLY A 182 26.98 -11.35 -10.44
C GLY A 182 26.81 -11.58 -8.93
N ALA A 183 25.75 -12.28 -8.52
CA ALA A 183 25.52 -12.67 -7.13
C ALA A 183 26.37 -13.89 -6.67
N GLY A 184 27.19 -14.47 -7.55
CA GLY A 184 28.10 -15.56 -7.20
C GLY A 184 27.46 -16.96 -7.09
N VAL A 185 26.27 -17.19 -7.65
CA VAL A 185 25.65 -18.52 -7.68
C VAL A 185 26.48 -19.42 -8.58
N ALA A 186 27.08 -20.47 -8.00
CA ALA A 186 28.04 -21.34 -8.70
C ALA A 186 27.42 -22.63 -9.26
N ASP A 187 26.35 -23.15 -8.63
CA ASP A 187 25.75 -24.42 -9.01
C ASP A 187 24.97 -24.31 -10.32
N PRO A 188 25.27 -25.10 -11.38
CA PRO A 188 24.62 -25.03 -12.69
C PRO A 188 23.13 -25.41 -12.65
N SER A 189 22.70 -26.30 -11.73
CA SER A 189 21.30 -26.69 -11.59
C SER A 189 20.49 -25.54 -10.98
N GLU A 190 21.01 -24.90 -9.93
CA GLU A 190 20.40 -23.71 -9.34
C GLU A 190 20.32 -22.57 -10.36
N GLN A 191 21.40 -22.30 -11.12
CA GLN A 191 21.44 -21.27 -12.17
C GLN A 191 20.35 -21.48 -13.21
N LYS A 192 20.11 -22.73 -13.65
CA LYS A 192 19.07 -23.06 -14.63
C LYS A 192 17.67 -22.82 -14.07
N GLN A 193 17.42 -23.21 -12.82
CA GLN A 193 16.12 -23.02 -12.16
C GLN A 193 15.86 -21.54 -11.87
N LEU A 194 16.85 -20.81 -11.35
CA LEU A 194 16.76 -19.38 -11.10
C LEU A 194 16.47 -18.59 -12.38
N LEU A 195 17.12 -18.92 -13.50
CA LEU A 195 16.85 -18.32 -14.79
C LEU A 195 15.37 -18.50 -15.18
N ALA A 196 14.86 -19.71 -15.10
CA ALA A 196 13.48 -20.02 -15.43
C ALA A 196 12.49 -19.31 -14.48
N ILE A 197 12.83 -19.20 -13.19
CA ILE A 197 12.00 -18.47 -12.20
C ILE A 197 12.00 -16.98 -12.50
N MET A 198 13.15 -16.37 -12.83
CA MET A 198 13.23 -14.94 -13.16
C MET A 198 12.40 -14.58 -14.40
N GLU A 199 12.46 -15.43 -15.44
CA GLU A 199 11.62 -15.25 -16.66
C GLU A 199 10.12 -15.30 -16.32
N LYS A 200 9.72 -16.29 -15.51
CA LYS A 200 8.33 -16.45 -15.07
C LYS A 200 7.88 -15.31 -14.14
N LEU A 201 8.77 -14.82 -13.25
CA LEU A 201 8.48 -13.70 -12.37
C LEU A 201 8.25 -12.41 -13.17
N TYR A 202 9.05 -12.19 -14.22
CA TYR A 202 8.82 -11.07 -15.14
C TYR A 202 7.49 -11.20 -15.89
N ALA A 203 7.18 -12.41 -16.38
CA ALA A 203 5.88 -12.69 -17.01
C ALA A 203 4.71 -12.46 -16.03
N THR A 204 4.88 -12.83 -14.76
CA THR A 204 3.90 -12.56 -13.69
C THR A 204 3.75 -11.06 -13.47
N PHE A 205 4.86 -10.34 -13.31
CA PHE A 205 4.88 -8.89 -13.08
C PHE A 205 4.15 -8.12 -14.18
N VAL A 206 4.47 -8.40 -15.44
CA VAL A 206 3.84 -7.73 -16.58
C VAL A 206 2.40 -8.24 -16.81
N GLY A 207 2.18 -9.55 -16.67
CA GLY A 207 0.88 -10.18 -16.96
C GLY A 207 -0.21 -9.85 -15.93
N THR A 208 0.14 -9.30 -14.77
CA THR A 208 -0.80 -8.89 -13.72
C THR A 208 -0.78 -7.38 -13.46
N ASP A 209 -0.04 -6.60 -14.24
CA ASP A 209 0.22 -5.18 -13.96
C ASP A 209 0.70 -4.95 -12.51
N ALA A 210 1.64 -5.77 -12.06
CA ALA A 210 2.18 -5.64 -10.72
C ALA A 210 3.05 -4.39 -10.58
N MET A 211 3.00 -3.79 -9.41
CA MET A 211 3.90 -2.72 -8.96
C MET A 211 5.09 -3.28 -8.18
N LEU A 212 4.87 -4.41 -7.51
CA LEU A 212 5.87 -5.15 -6.75
C LEU A 212 5.56 -6.65 -6.83
N THR A 213 6.57 -7.44 -7.11
CA THR A 213 6.59 -8.90 -6.87
C THR A 213 7.87 -9.24 -6.15
N GLU A 214 7.76 -9.77 -4.93
CA GLU A 214 8.92 -10.09 -4.10
C GLU A 214 8.79 -11.52 -3.58
N ILE A 215 9.90 -12.24 -3.61
CA ILE A 215 10.07 -13.57 -3.03
C ILE A 215 11.20 -13.48 -1.99
N ASN A 216 10.85 -13.52 -0.71
CA ASN A 216 11.81 -13.43 0.38
C ASN A 216 11.40 -14.31 1.57
N PRO A 217 11.97 -15.56 1.65
CA PRO A 217 13.02 -16.08 0.79
C PRO A 217 12.53 -16.88 -0.43
N LEU A 218 13.34 -16.86 -1.48
CA LEU A 218 13.38 -17.88 -2.52
C LEU A 218 14.38 -18.94 -2.06
N ILE A 219 13.93 -20.15 -1.79
CA ILE A 219 14.76 -21.17 -1.15
C ILE A 219 15.32 -22.19 -2.12
N VAL A 220 16.46 -22.77 -1.73
CA VAL A 220 16.98 -24.02 -2.29
C VAL A 220 16.82 -25.09 -1.23
N THR A 221 16.18 -26.20 -1.57
CA THR A 221 16.03 -27.36 -0.70
C THR A 221 17.28 -28.23 -0.71
N PRO A 222 17.49 -29.16 0.25
CA PRO A 222 18.66 -30.07 0.25
C PRO A 222 18.77 -30.96 -0.98
N ASP A 223 17.66 -31.28 -1.64
CA ASP A 223 17.59 -32.03 -2.89
C ASP A 223 17.78 -31.15 -4.15
N GLY A 224 18.02 -29.84 -3.95
CA GLY A 224 18.39 -28.91 -5.00
C GLY A 224 17.21 -28.27 -5.75
N GLU A 225 15.97 -28.40 -5.27
CA GLU A 225 14.81 -27.69 -5.81
C GLU A 225 14.85 -26.21 -5.41
N VAL A 226 14.55 -25.32 -6.36
CA VAL A 226 14.41 -23.87 -6.10
C VAL A 226 12.94 -23.50 -6.14
N LYS A 227 12.41 -22.92 -5.03
CA LYS A 227 11.00 -22.55 -4.93
C LYS A 227 10.74 -21.32 -4.05
N ALA A 228 9.62 -20.64 -4.31
CA ALA A 228 9.19 -19.50 -3.52
C ALA A 228 8.56 -19.95 -2.21
N LEU A 229 9.09 -19.49 -1.07
CA LEU A 229 8.58 -19.81 0.26
C LEU A 229 7.66 -18.72 0.80
N ASP A 230 7.86 -17.49 0.38
CA ASP A 230 7.01 -16.33 0.71
C ASP A 230 6.64 -15.55 -0.54
N SER A 231 5.72 -14.62 -0.42
CA SER A 231 5.29 -13.73 -1.49
C SER A 231 4.83 -12.40 -0.91
N LYS A 232 5.37 -11.32 -1.46
CA LYS A 232 4.83 -9.98 -1.31
C LYS A 232 4.48 -9.46 -2.69
N PHE A 233 3.22 -9.07 -2.86
CA PHE A 233 2.68 -8.79 -4.19
C PHE A 233 1.75 -7.58 -4.13
N THR A 234 2.01 -6.59 -4.97
CA THR A 234 1.17 -5.40 -5.11
C THR A 234 0.81 -5.23 -6.59
N VAL A 235 -0.47 -5.08 -6.89
CA VAL A 235 -1.01 -4.86 -8.25
C VAL A 235 -1.44 -3.41 -8.40
N ASP A 236 -1.29 -2.82 -9.58
CA ASP A 236 -1.78 -1.48 -9.87
C ASP A 236 -3.32 -1.45 -9.83
N ASP A 237 -3.87 -0.69 -8.89
CA ASP A 237 -5.33 -0.49 -8.74
C ASP A 237 -5.97 0.04 -10.04
N ASN A 238 -5.25 0.86 -10.79
CA ASN A 238 -5.75 1.42 -12.04
C ASN A 238 -5.83 0.41 -13.18
N ALA A 239 -5.17 -0.75 -13.04
CA ALA A 239 -5.18 -1.82 -14.01
C ALA A 239 -6.21 -2.93 -13.71
N LEU A 240 -6.84 -2.94 -12.53
CA LEU A 240 -7.73 -4.02 -12.08
C LEU A 240 -8.94 -4.23 -13.00
N TYR A 241 -9.37 -3.21 -13.76
CA TYR A 241 -10.46 -3.35 -14.73
C TYR A 241 -10.17 -4.41 -15.82
N ARG A 242 -8.91 -4.72 -16.08
CA ARG A 242 -8.48 -5.77 -17.02
C ARG A 242 -8.05 -7.07 -16.34
N HIS A 243 -8.07 -7.11 -15.02
CA HIS A 243 -7.75 -8.27 -14.17
C HIS A 243 -8.88 -8.55 -13.18
N PRO A 244 -10.10 -8.90 -13.63
CA PRO A 244 -11.25 -9.09 -12.75
C PRO A 244 -11.02 -10.21 -11.72
N ASP A 245 -10.31 -11.27 -12.10
CA ASP A 245 -9.94 -12.37 -11.23
C ASP A 245 -8.96 -11.96 -10.10
N VAL A 246 -8.08 -11.00 -10.36
CA VAL A 246 -7.21 -10.39 -9.35
C VAL A 246 -8.00 -9.39 -8.49
N ALA A 247 -8.90 -8.62 -9.10
CA ALA A 247 -9.75 -7.69 -8.36
C ALA A 247 -10.63 -8.39 -7.31
N GLU A 248 -11.10 -9.63 -7.58
CA GLU A 248 -11.85 -10.47 -6.63
C GLU A 248 -10.99 -10.92 -5.43
N MET A 249 -9.66 -10.88 -5.53
CA MET A 249 -8.76 -11.20 -4.42
C MET A 249 -8.69 -10.09 -3.36
N ARG A 250 -9.29 -8.91 -3.60
CA ARG A 250 -9.30 -7.80 -2.65
C ARG A 250 -10.02 -8.19 -1.37
N ASP A 251 -9.33 -8.04 -0.25
CA ASP A 251 -9.96 -8.19 1.06
C ASP A 251 -10.53 -6.85 1.54
N VAL A 252 -11.85 -6.70 1.39
CA VAL A 252 -12.56 -5.48 1.79
C VAL A 252 -12.54 -5.30 3.32
N GLU A 253 -12.50 -6.40 4.09
CA GLU A 253 -12.45 -6.33 5.56
C GLU A 253 -11.08 -5.92 6.12
N ALA A 254 -10.01 -6.10 5.34
CA ALA A 254 -8.67 -5.68 5.74
C ALA A 254 -8.36 -4.21 5.40
N ALA A 255 -9.20 -3.57 4.57
CA ALA A 255 -9.07 -2.17 4.20
C ALA A 255 -9.54 -1.26 5.35
N ASP A 256 -8.99 -0.05 5.42
CA ASP A 256 -9.50 0.98 6.34
C ASP A 256 -10.98 1.27 6.03
N PRO A 257 -11.89 1.22 7.02
CA PRO A 257 -13.32 1.43 6.80
C PRO A 257 -13.64 2.80 6.17
N LEU A 258 -12.88 3.85 6.49
CA LEU A 258 -13.05 5.19 5.91
C LEU A 258 -12.62 5.23 4.45
N GLU A 259 -11.50 4.56 4.10
CA GLU A 259 -11.04 4.46 2.72
C GLU A 259 -12.00 3.63 1.86
N THR A 260 -12.58 2.58 2.46
CA THR A 260 -13.62 1.77 1.79
C THR A 260 -14.87 2.62 1.53
N PHE A 261 -15.35 3.35 2.55
CA PHE A 261 -16.49 4.24 2.42
C PHE A 261 -16.23 5.36 1.39
N ALA A 262 -15.04 5.97 1.40
CA ALA A 262 -14.66 6.97 0.40
C ALA A 262 -14.72 6.43 -1.03
N ARG A 263 -14.24 5.20 -1.22
CA ARG A 263 -14.29 4.53 -2.53
C ARG A 263 -15.72 4.29 -3.00
N GLU A 264 -16.62 3.86 -2.11
CA GLU A 264 -18.04 3.69 -2.42
C GLU A 264 -18.71 4.99 -2.86
N LYS A 265 -18.26 6.13 -2.29
CA LYS A 265 -18.67 7.49 -2.65
C LYS A 265 -17.96 8.05 -3.88
N GLY A 266 -17.01 7.34 -4.46
CA GLY A 266 -16.21 7.84 -5.58
C GLY A 266 -15.20 8.94 -5.20
N VAL A 267 -14.88 9.09 -3.92
CA VAL A 267 -13.95 10.09 -3.38
C VAL A 267 -12.54 9.48 -3.27
N THR A 268 -11.54 10.16 -3.80
CA THR A 268 -10.13 9.80 -3.62
C THR A 268 -9.65 10.24 -2.24
N TYR A 269 -9.49 9.28 -1.33
CA TYR A 269 -9.16 9.53 0.07
C TYR A 269 -8.07 8.58 0.57
N VAL A 270 -7.11 9.11 1.32
CA VAL A 270 -6.08 8.36 2.04
C VAL A 270 -6.02 8.85 3.46
N LYS A 271 -6.20 7.96 4.44
CA LYS A 271 -6.12 8.29 5.86
C LYS A 271 -4.67 8.51 6.31
N LEU A 272 -4.46 9.53 7.15
CA LEU A 272 -3.19 9.84 7.83
C LEU A 272 -3.42 9.93 9.34
N ASP A 273 -2.32 10.14 10.11
CA ASP A 273 -2.38 10.15 11.58
C ASP A 273 -2.39 11.60 12.12
N GLY A 274 -3.35 12.40 11.70
CA GLY A 274 -3.43 13.81 12.09
C GLY A 274 -4.79 14.23 12.61
N ASP A 275 -4.96 15.55 12.76
CA ASP A 275 -6.17 16.18 13.30
C ASP A 275 -6.71 17.33 12.43
N VAL A 276 -6.02 17.66 11.33
CA VAL A 276 -6.49 18.62 10.31
C VAL A 276 -6.96 17.86 9.08
N GLY A 277 -8.25 17.82 8.85
CA GLY A 277 -8.86 17.26 7.63
C GLY A 277 -8.55 18.14 6.41
N ILE A 278 -8.15 17.55 5.30
CA ILE A 278 -7.76 18.27 4.08
C ILE A 278 -8.65 17.86 2.93
N LEU A 279 -9.16 18.87 2.21
CA LEU A 279 -9.86 18.70 0.94
C LEU A 279 -9.28 19.66 -0.09
N GLY A 280 -8.95 19.14 -1.26
CA GLY A 280 -8.44 19.92 -2.38
C GLY A 280 -9.01 19.43 -3.71
N ASN A 281 -8.81 20.19 -4.77
CA ASN A 281 -9.16 19.79 -6.13
C ASN A 281 -7.89 19.61 -6.97
N GLY A 282 -7.60 18.37 -7.25
CA GLY A 282 -6.39 17.94 -7.94
C GLY A 282 -5.30 17.44 -6.98
N ALA A 283 -4.73 16.27 -7.29
CA ALA A 283 -3.78 15.55 -6.44
C ALA A 283 -2.57 16.40 -6.03
N GLY A 284 -2.01 17.19 -6.97
CA GLY A 284 -0.87 18.07 -6.70
C GLY A 284 -1.17 19.15 -5.66
N LEU A 285 -2.35 19.78 -5.75
CA LEU A 285 -2.78 20.79 -4.78
C LEU A 285 -3.05 20.16 -3.42
N SER A 286 -3.72 19.02 -3.38
CA SER A 286 -4.01 18.30 -2.14
C SER A 286 -2.71 17.85 -1.45
N MET A 287 -1.72 17.33 -2.18
CA MET A 287 -0.39 17.01 -1.63
C MET A 287 0.34 18.25 -1.10
N SER A 288 0.33 19.35 -1.88
CA SER A 288 0.94 20.60 -1.42
C SER A 288 0.25 21.17 -0.18
N THR A 289 -1.07 20.97 -0.04
CA THR A 289 -1.82 21.40 1.14
C THR A 289 -1.44 20.60 2.37
N VAL A 290 -1.28 19.28 2.23
CA VAL A 290 -0.73 18.39 3.27
C VAL A 290 0.64 18.88 3.73
N ASP A 291 1.55 19.18 2.78
CA ASP A 291 2.89 19.68 3.08
C ASP A 291 2.86 21.02 3.81
N VAL A 292 2.00 21.95 3.38
CA VAL A 292 1.90 23.28 4.01
C VAL A 292 1.31 23.19 5.41
N VAL A 293 0.30 22.35 5.65
CA VAL A 293 -0.22 22.10 7.01
C VAL A 293 0.88 21.54 7.91
N ALA A 294 1.66 20.57 7.43
CA ALA A 294 2.81 20.05 8.18
C ALA A 294 3.90 21.12 8.39
N HIS A 295 4.17 21.99 7.42
CA HIS A 295 5.15 23.07 7.50
C HIS A 295 4.82 24.09 8.58
N VAL A 296 3.54 24.38 8.78
CA VAL A 296 3.10 25.32 9.85
C VAL A 296 2.93 24.65 11.21
N GLY A 297 3.36 23.39 11.35
CA GLY A 297 3.37 22.64 12.60
C GLY A 297 2.12 21.83 12.89
N GLY A 298 1.18 21.72 11.92
CA GLY A 298 -0.01 20.90 12.04
C GLY A 298 0.23 19.44 11.66
N ARG A 299 -0.78 18.61 11.89
CA ARG A 299 -0.79 17.20 11.56
C ARG A 299 -1.94 16.90 10.61
N PRO A 300 -1.66 16.66 9.30
CA PRO A 300 -2.70 16.29 8.34
C PRO A 300 -3.37 14.96 8.73
N ALA A 301 -4.72 14.93 8.72
CA ALA A 301 -5.51 13.74 9.02
C ALA A 301 -5.72 12.83 7.80
N ASN A 302 -5.66 13.43 6.61
CA ASN A 302 -5.92 12.73 5.36
C ASN A 302 -5.32 13.47 4.15
N PHE A 303 -5.22 12.74 3.06
CA PHE A 303 -5.21 13.27 1.70
C PHE A 303 -6.62 13.08 1.13
N CYS A 304 -7.20 14.13 0.51
CA CYS A 304 -8.46 14.02 -0.20
C CYS A 304 -8.44 14.90 -1.45
N ASP A 305 -8.82 14.30 -2.58
CA ASP A 305 -8.91 14.97 -3.87
C ASP A 305 -10.33 14.86 -4.42
N LEU A 306 -10.98 16.02 -4.61
CA LEU A 306 -12.31 16.14 -5.21
C LEU A 306 -12.29 15.87 -6.73
N GLY A 307 -11.11 15.72 -7.34
CA GLY A 307 -10.95 15.62 -8.78
C GLY A 307 -11.20 16.94 -9.54
N GLY A 308 -11.07 16.88 -10.86
CA GLY A 308 -11.18 18.06 -11.74
C GLY A 308 -12.60 18.48 -12.09
N GLY A 309 -13.64 17.82 -11.58
CA GLY A 309 -15.04 18.08 -11.92
C GLY A 309 -15.96 18.14 -10.68
N GLY A 310 -15.40 18.44 -9.50
CA GLY A 310 -16.14 18.47 -8.24
C GLY A 310 -17.35 19.40 -8.33
N ASP A 311 -18.55 18.81 -8.40
CA ASP A 311 -19.83 19.47 -8.24
C ASP A 311 -20.20 19.59 -6.75
N ALA A 312 -21.34 20.21 -6.48
CA ALA A 312 -21.80 20.40 -5.10
C ALA A 312 -22.01 19.07 -4.34
N GLU A 313 -22.47 18.03 -5.02
CA GLU A 313 -22.71 16.71 -4.40
C GLU A 313 -21.38 16.00 -4.06
N GLY A 314 -20.36 16.09 -4.93
CA GLY A 314 -19.02 15.56 -4.65
C GLY A 314 -18.36 16.24 -3.43
N VAL A 315 -18.64 17.53 -3.21
CA VAL A 315 -18.20 18.24 -1.99
C VAL A 315 -18.90 17.71 -0.75
N VAL A 316 -20.21 17.43 -0.84
CA VAL A 316 -20.98 16.82 0.26
C VAL A 316 -20.43 15.44 0.60
N ASP A 317 -20.21 14.58 -0.40
CA ASP A 317 -19.67 13.25 -0.22
C ASP A 317 -18.26 13.27 0.43
N ALA A 318 -17.38 14.17 -0.03
CA ALA A 318 -16.06 14.30 0.53
C ALA A 318 -16.07 14.83 1.98
N LEU A 319 -16.95 15.77 2.32
CA LEU A 319 -17.16 16.22 3.69
C LEU A 319 -17.70 15.09 4.58
N GLU A 320 -18.64 14.29 4.07
CA GLU A 320 -19.15 13.13 4.79
C GLU A 320 -18.04 12.13 5.13
N VAL A 321 -17.12 11.89 4.21
CA VAL A 321 -15.95 11.03 4.45
C VAL A 321 -15.04 11.61 5.52
N VAL A 322 -14.63 12.87 5.37
CA VAL A 322 -13.64 13.49 6.27
C VAL A 322 -14.20 13.68 7.69
N THR A 323 -15.48 14.01 7.84
CA THR A 323 -16.11 14.21 9.17
C THR A 323 -16.34 12.90 9.93
N ARG A 324 -16.34 11.74 9.25
CA ARG A 324 -16.43 10.44 9.92
C ARG A 324 -15.13 10.03 10.64
N ASP A 325 -13.99 10.69 10.36
CA ASP A 325 -12.77 10.45 11.10
C ASP A 325 -12.83 11.17 12.47
N PRO A 326 -12.89 10.43 13.59
CA PRO A 326 -12.99 11.03 14.91
C PRO A 326 -11.73 11.80 15.32
N GLN A 327 -10.61 11.65 14.60
CA GLN A 327 -9.39 12.39 14.86
C GLN A 327 -9.44 13.82 14.29
N VAL A 328 -10.31 14.09 13.32
CA VAL A 328 -10.42 15.39 12.66
C VAL A 328 -11.07 16.40 13.59
N LYS A 329 -10.32 17.45 13.93
CA LYS A 329 -10.76 18.57 14.78
C LYS A 329 -11.05 19.85 14.01
N SER A 330 -10.40 20.06 12.88
CA SER A 330 -10.65 21.14 11.92
C SER A 330 -10.54 20.65 10.49
N ILE A 331 -11.17 21.35 9.55
CA ILE A 331 -11.19 20.98 8.13
C ILE A 331 -10.65 22.14 7.30
N PHE A 332 -9.70 21.85 6.39
CA PHE A 332 -9.15 22.84 5.48
C PHE A 332 -9.50 22.50 4.02
N PHE A 333 -10.40 23.31 3.44
CA PHE A 333 -10.66 23.35 2.00
C PHE A 333 -9.69 24.28 1.30
N ASN A 334 -8.84 23.74 0.45
CA ASN A 334 -7.95 24.53 -0.38
C ASN A 334 -8.28 24.29 -1.86
N ILE A 335 -8.97 25.22 -2.47
CA ILE A 335 -9.49 25.09 -3.85
C ILE A 335 -8.79 26.10 -4.77
N PHE A 336 -8.29 25.58 -5.89
CA PHE A 336 -7.87 26.39 -7.02
C PHE A 336 -8.78 26.08 -8.21
N GLY A 337 -9.74 26.97 -8.46
CA GLY A 337 -10.73 26.82 -9.52
C GLY A 337 -10.08 26.86 -10.90
N GLY A 338 -10.33 25.79 -11.64
CA GLY A 338 -10.04 25.65 -13.05
C GLY A 338 -11.31 25.14 -13.73
N ILE A 339 -11.37 23.82 -14.01
CA ILE A 339 -12.60 23.11 -14.40
C ILE A 339 -13.59 23.12 -13.21
N THR A 340 -13.09 22.83 -12.01
CA THR A 340 -13.83 23.02 -10.76
C THR A 340 -14.13 24.49 -10.55
N ARG A 341 -15.38 24.83 -10.25
CA ARG A 341 -15.83 26.20 -10.03
C ARG A 341 -15.99 26.47 -8.53
N CYS A 342 -15.38 27.55 -8.06
CA CYS A 342 -15.41 27.90 -6.63
C CYS A 342 -16.82 28.21 -6.11
N ASP A 343 -17.74 28.74 -6.94
CA ASP A 343 -19.14 28.96 -6.57
C ASP A 343 -19.89 27.63 -6.34
N GLU A 344 -19.61 26.58 -7.13
CA GLU A 344 -20.20 25.25 -6.91
C GLU A 344 -19.65 24.59 -5.65
N VAL A 345 -18.35 24.73 -5.39
CA VAL A 345 -17.75 24.26 -4.13
C VAL A 345 -18.38 24.97 -2.92
N ALA A 346 -18.56 26.30 -2.98
CA ALA A 346 -19.20 27.06 -1.91
C ALA A 346 -20.63 26.57 -1.64
N LYS A 347 -21.43 26.35 -2.70
CA LYS A 347 -22.78 25.77 -2.59
C LYS A 347 -22.75 24.38 -1.95
N GLY A 348 -21.81 23.52 -2.38
CA GLY A 348 -21.65 22.18 -1.82
C GLY A 348 -21.32 22.19 -0.32
N ILE A 349 -20.46 23.10 0.13
CA ILE A 349 -20.18 23.29 1.55
C ILE A 349 -21.45 23.67 2.32
N LEU A 350 -22.25 24.62 1.81
CA LEU A 350 -23.49 25.00 2.46
C LEU A 350 -24.53 23.88 2.47
N GLN A 351 -24.67 23.14 1.39
CA GLN A 351 -25.54 21.96 1.34
C GLN A 351 -25.11 20.89 2.35
N ALA A 352 -23.80 20.68 2.53
CA ALA A 352 -23.30 19.75 3.55
C ALA A 352 -23.66 20.23 4.96
N LEU A 353 -23.51 21.52 5.27
CA LEU A 353 -23.90 22.09 6.56
C LEU A 353 -25.41 22.01 6.83
N GLU A 354 -26.26 22.00 5.79
CA GLU A 354 -27.69 21.78 5.91
C GLU A 354 -28.07 20.31 6.10
N ARG A 355 -27.34 19.39 5.48
CA ARG A 355 -27.64 17.93 5.47
C ARG A 355 -27.00 17.17 6.62
N MET A 356 -25.90 17.67 7.17
CA MET A 356 -25.09 16.98 8.17
C MET A 356 -24.78 17.91 9.34
N GLU A 357 -24.72 17.35 10.54
CA GLU A 357 -24.21 18.06 11.71
C GLU A 357 -22.68 18.02 11.71
N ILE A 358 -22.05 19.11 11.26
CA ILE A 358 -20.58 19.27 11.22
C ILE A 358 -20.17 20.15 12.39
N SER A 359 -19.54 19.55 13.38
CA SER A 359 -19.04 20.23 14.58
C SER A 359 -17.67 20.88 14.41
N GLN A 360 -16.89 20.37 13.42
CA GLN A 360 -15.54 20.87 13.15
C GLN A 360 -15.58 22.22 12.45
N PRO A 361 -14.74 23.19 12.83
CA PRO A 361 -14.57 24.42 12.08
C PRO A 361 -13.98 24.14 10.69
N ILE A 362 -14.53 24.82 9.69
CA ILE A 362 -14.10 24.68 8.30
C ILE A 362 -13.40 25.96 7.86
N VAL A 363 -12.15 25.83 7.47
CA VAL A 363 -11.35 26.90 6.86
C VAL A 363 -11.39 26.73 5.36
N VAL A 364 -11.69 27.79 4.62
CA VAL A 364 -11.88 27.73 3.17
C VAL A 364 -10.96 28.75 2.48
N ARG A 365 -10.15 28.30 1.55
CA ARG A 365 -9.44 29.15 0.60
C ARG A 365 -9.95 28.84 -0.81
N LEU A 366 -10.53 29.83 -1.45
CA LEU A 366 -11.00 29.78 -2.83
C LEU A 366 -10.21 30.75 -3.68
N ASP A 367 -9.64 30.24 -4.80
CA ASP A 367 -8.95 31.04 -5.80
C ASP A 367 -9.22 30.47 -7.20
N GLY A 368 -8.99 31.28 -8.25
CA GLY A 368 -9.25 30.87 -9.64
C GLY A 368 -10.70 31.09 -10.08
N THR A 369 -11.25 30.17 -10.89
CA THR A 369 -12.56 30.33 -11.55
C THR A 369 -13.71 30.54 -10.55
N ASN A 370 -14.42 31.67 -10.67
CA ASN A 370 -15.54 32.08 -9.81
C ASN A 370 -15.22 32.21 -8.32
N ALA A 371 -13.95 32.50 -7.98
CA ALA A 371 -13.52 32.59 -6.58
C ALA A 371 -14.21 33.76 -5.83
N GLU A 372 -14.43 34.90 -6.48
CA GLU A 372 -15.14 36.04 -5.87
C GLU A 372 -16.59 35.69 -5.50
N GLU A 373 -17.28 35.03 -6.42
CA GLU A 373 -18.67 34.58 -6.21
C GLU A 373 -18.70 33.50 -5.10
N GLY A 374 -17.78 32.53 -5.12
CA GLY A 374 -17.71 31.52 -4.07
C GLY A 374 -17.47 32.13 -2.68
N ARG A 375 -16.55 33.08 -2.56
CA ARG A 375 -16.31 33.81 -1.31
C ARG A 375 -17.55 34.60 -0.86
N ARG A 376 -18.26 35.25 -1.81
CA ARG A 376 -19.50 35.97 -1.51
C ARG A 376 -20.57 35.03 -0.93
N ILE A 377 -20.80 33.88 -1.55
CA ILE A 377 -21.74 32.85 -1.10
C ILE A 377 -21.44 32.42 0.35
N LEU A 378 -20.17 32.14 0.66
CA LEU A 378 -19.78 31.74 2.02
C LEU A 378 -19.93 32.87 3.05
N GLN A 379 -19.63 34.12 2.68
CA GLN A 379 -19.81 35.28 3.53
C GLN A 379 -21.28 35.57 3.86
N GLU A 380 -22.17 35.45 2.86
CA GLU A 380 -23.61 35.66 3.04
C GLU A 380 -24.26 34.61 3.95
N ALA A 381 -23.71 33.39 3.97
CA ALA A 381 -24.18 32.34 4.85
C ALA A 381 -23.91 32.63 6.35
N ALA A 382 -22.95 33.51 6.66
CA ALA A 382 -22.63 34.01 8.01
C ALA A 382 -22.52 32.89 9.08
N SER A 383 -22.04 31.69 8.70
CA SER A 383 -21.88 30.58 9.61
C SER A 383 -20.65 30.78 10.52
N PRO A 384 -20.80 30.66 11.84
CA PRO A 384 -19.68 30.83 12.77
C PRO A 384 -18.61 29.75 12.65
N SER A 385 -18.92 28.60 12.02
CA SER A 385 -17.98 27.51 11.77
C SER A 385 -17.16 27.69 10.49
N LEU A 386 -17.50 28.69 9.62
CA LEU A 386 -16.82 28.94 8.36
C LEU A 386 -15.80 30.07 8.49
N HIS A 387 -14.57 29.83 8.11
CA HIS A 387 -13.47 30.80 8.11
C HIS A 387 -12.86 30.91 6.71
N ALA A 388 -13.00 32.08 6.09
CA ALA A 388 -12.46 32.34 4.75
C ALA A 388 -11.05 32.95 4.88
N GLU A 389 -10.09 32.37 4.14
CA GLU A 389 -8.70 32.85 4.12
C GLU A 389 -8.25 33.16 2.68
N ALA A 390 -7.36 34.14 2.54
CA ALA A 390 -6.92 34.63 1.25
C ALA A 390 -5.83 33.76 0.62
N THR A 391 -4.95 33.20 1.44
CA THR A 391 -3.81 32.40 0.98
C THR A 391 -3.85 30.98 1.54
N MET A 392 -3.21 30.05 0.85
CA MET A 392 -3.06 28.68 1.32
C MET A 392 -2.30 28.62 2.66
N LEU A 393 -1.28 29.48 2.84
CA LEU A 393 -0.49 29.51 4.07
C LEU A 393 -1.30 30.00 5.27
N ASP A 394 -2.12 31.06 5.09
CA ASP A 394 -2.97 31.58 6.13
C ASP A 394 -4.09 30.60 6.47
N GLY A 395 -4.69 29.95 5.46
CA GLY A 395 -5.66 28.88 5.65
C GLY A 395 -5.11 27.71 6.45
N ALA A 396 -3.89 27.27 6.13
CA ALA A 396 -3.23 26.20 6.87
C ALA A 396 -2.96 26.58 8.34
N ARG A 397 -2.45 27.80 8.59
CA ARG A 397 -2.24 28.32 9.96
C ARG A 397 -3.55 28.36 10.74
N ARG A 398 -4.59 28.89 10.12
CA ARG A 398 -5.90 28.99 10.75
C ARG A 398 -6.50 27.63 11.08
N ALA A 399 -6.39 26.66 10.18
CA ALA A 399 -6.87 25.30 10.42
C ALA A 399 -6.11 24.62 11.57
N VAL A 400 -4.80 24.81 11.66
CA VAL A 400 -3.97 24.28 12.73
C VAL A 400 -4.32 24.93 14.09
N GLU A 401 -4.53 26.26 14.13
CA GLU A 401 -4.98 26.96 15.34
C GLU A 401 -6.32 26.43 15.84
N LEU A 402 -7.26 26.13 14.93
CA LEU A 402 -8.60 25.65 15.26
C LEU A 402 -8.60 24.14 15.64
N ALA A 403 -7.57 23.38 15.29
CA ALA A 403 -7.40 21.98 15.69
C ALA A 403 -6.75 21.81 17.08
N ALA A 404 -6.11 22.85 17.61
CA ALA A 404 -5.43 22.83 18.91
C ALA A 404 -6.44 22.82 20.05
#